data_4a19ceb7b275bbdc3c56bb428697a0e9
#
_entry.id   4a19ceb7b275bbdc3c56bb428697a0e9
#
_cell.length_a   1.000
_cell.length_b   1.000
_cell.length_c   1.000
_cell.angle_alpha   90.00
_cell.angle_beta   90.00
_cell.angle_gamma   90.00
#
_symmetry.space_group_name_H-M   'P 1'
#
loop_
_entity.id
_entity.type
_entity.pdbx_description
1 polymer ?
#
loop_
_entity_poly.entity_id
_entity_poly.type
_entity_poly.pdbx_seq_one_letter_code
_entity_poly.pdbx_strand_id
1 'polypeptide(L)'
;MLAIEARDVTKNFGSGWLRRRETRALAGVSLTVPRGMIFGLLGPNGAGKTTLLSIFATLLTPDAGSVTVLGLDVLRDAAALRRRLNMASGRPSFLWSLRVGEIIAFYGRLYGLHGAALRRRVDELVQLCELAPYRRVPYSELSTGLKQRVALAKSLVNDPELLFLDEPTLGLDPDVSVRVREHIARLRRERGMTIVLTTHYMREADELCDEVAFIKAGRILARGTPGELKRQIRLGEVIAFKLDPQAVPWLAEAPGVLRCAQADGWVECTVDEAEKRLPELLRALHAEGVVVRNVEVREPELEEVFVELAR
;
A
#
# COMPACT_ATOMS: atom_id res chain seq x y z
N MET A 1 -19.91 -8.07 3.00
CA MET A 1 -20.01 -8.20 1.52
C MET A 1 -18.62 -7.99 0.92
N LEU A 2 -18.27 -8.76 -0.15
CA LEU A 2 -16.97 -8.60 -0.81
C LEU A 2 -17.02 -7.46 -1.84
N ALA A 3 -15.93 -6.72 -1.94
CA ALA A 3 -15.67 -5.76 -3.02
C ALA A 3 -14.97 -6.47 -4.19
N ILE A 4 -14.05 -7.40 -3.88
CA ILE A 4 -13.33 -8.17 -4.89
C ILE A 4 -13.30 -9.64 -4.47
N GLU A 5 -13.50 -10.53 -5.44
CA GLU A 5 -13.25 -11.96 -5.32
C GLU A 5 -12.52 -12.43 -6.57
N ALA A 6 -11.29 -12.91 -6.42
CA ALA A 6 -10.45 -13.46 -7.45
C ALA A 6 -10.13 -14.93 -7.14
N ARG A 7 -10.24 -15.83 -8.12
CA ARG A 7 -9.98 -17.25 -7.99
C ARG A 7 -9.06 -17.72 -9.11
N ASP A 8 -7.90 -18.25 -8.74
CA ASP A 8 -6.90 -18.86 -9.60
C ASP A 8 -6.51 -18.04 -10.83
N VAL A 9 -6.38 -16.73 -10.62
CA VAL A 9 -6.11 -15.75 -11.70
C VAL A 9 -4.69 -15.91 -12.22
N THR A 10 -4.57 -16.10 -13.52
CA THR A 10 -3.27 -16.18 -14.22
C THR A 10 -3.15 -15.11 -15.29
N LYS A 11 -1.90 -14.66 -15.52
CA LYS A 11 -1.57 -13.75 -16.61
C LYS A 11 -0.15 -13.95 -17.08
N ASN A 12 0.01 -14.17 -18.39
CA ASN A 12 1.31 -14.25 -19.06
C ASN A 12 1.43 -13.12 -20.09
N PHE A 13 2.63 -12.60 -20.22
CA PHE A 13 2.99 -11.64 -21.26
C PHE A 13 4.02 -12.25 -22.18
N GLY A 14 3.75 -12.24 -23.48
CA GLY A 14 4.73 -12.64 -24.50
C GLY A 14 5.47 -11.42 -25.02
N SER A 15 6.79 -11.45 -25.06
CA SER A 15 7.63 -10.45 -25.70
C SER A 15 8.56 -11.05 -26.74
N GLY A 16 8.75 -10.35 -27.87
CA GLY A 16 9.67 -10.73 -28.93
C GLY A 16 9.03 -11.44 -30.13
N TRP A 17 9.44 -11.03 -31.35
CA TRP A 17 8.92 -11.54 -32.62
C TRP A 17 9.64 -12.85 -33.07
N LEU A 18 10.93 -12.98 -32.74
CA LEU A 18 11.77 -14.12 -33.13
C LEU A 18 12.06 -15.15 -32.01
N ARG A 19 12.02 -14.71 -30.76
CA ARG A 19 12.06 -15.61 -29.58
C ARG A 19 11.00 -15.15 -28.59
N ARG A 20 9.90 -15.85 -28.52
CA ARG A 20 8.82 -15.59 -27.56
C ARG A 20 9.35 -15.85 -26.15
N ARG A 21 9.69 -14.79 -25.46
CA ARG A 21 9.98 -14.86 -24.02
C ARG A 21 8.65 -14.65 -23.28
N GLU A 22 8.15 -15.70 -22.69
CA GLU A 22 6.95 -15.60 -21.87
C GLU A 22 7.34 -15.20 -20.44
N THR A 23 6.71 -14.14 -19.94
CA THR A 23 6.83 -13.71 -18.54
C THR A 23 5.51 -13.97 -17.85
N ARG A 24 5.51 -14.86 -16.88
CA ARG A 24 4.34 -15.16 -16.06
C ARG A 24 4.19 -14.08 -14.99
N ALA A 25 3.26 -13.16 -15.17
CA ALA A 25 3.01 -12.06 -14.24
C ALA A 25 2.12 -12.47 -13.07
N LEU A 26 1.14 -13.36 -13.31
CA LEU A 26 0.29 -13.94 -12.25
C LEU A 26 0.26 -15.47 -12.41
N ALA A 27 0.36 -16.17 -11.30
CA ALA A 27 0.59 -17.62 -11.24
C ALA A 27 -0.49 -18.35 -10.41
N GLY A 28 -1.77 -18.02 -10.60
CA GLY A 28 -2.89 -18.60 -9.86
C GLY A 28 -3.17 -17.79 -8.58
N VAL A 29 -3.46 -16.50 -8.73
CA VAL A 29 -3.80 -15.63 -7.61
C VAL A 29 -5.24 -15.84 -7.19
N SER A 30 -5.45 -16.20 -5.92
CA SER A 30 -6.75 -16.22 -5.27
C SER A 30 -6.76 -15.20 -4.13
N LEU A 31 -7.70 -14.25 -4.16
CA LEU A 31 -7.75 -13.13 -3.22
C LEU A 31 -9.20 -12.65 -3.06
N THR A 32 -9.56 -12.27 -1.83
CA THR A 32 -10.84 -11.60 -1.55
C THR A 32 -10.56 -10.26 -0.88
N VAL A 33 -11.38 -9.24 -1.14
CA VAL A 33 -11.29 -7.94 -0.46
C VAL A 33 -12.67 -7.55 0.04
N PRO A 34 -12.88 -7.34 1.34
CA PRO A 34 -14.12 -6.82 1.89
C PRO A 34 -14.41 -5.37 1.44
N ARG A 35 -15.69 -4.95 1.52
CA ARG A 35 -16.07 -3.55 1.26
C ARG A 35 -15.72 -2.64 2.44
N GLY A 36 -15.49 -1.35 2.15
CA GLY A 36 -15.33 -0.29 3.14
C GLY A 36 -14.00 -0.28 3.89
N MET A 37 -12.95 -0.90 3.29
CA MET A 37 -11.62 -0.96 3.87
C MET A 37 -10.56 -0.42 2.93
N ILE A 38 -9.38 -0.15 3.48
CA ILE A 38 -8.15 0.07 2.73
C ILE A 38 -7.37 -1.25 2.71
N PHE A 39 -7.20 -1.81 1.52
CA PHE A 39 -6.48 -3.06 1.31
C PHE A 39 -5.17 -2.82 0.58
N GLY A 40 -4.05 -3.26 1.15
CA GLY A 40 -2.71 -3.15 0.58
C GLY A 40 -2.27 -4.40 -0.18
N LEU A 41 -1.82 -4.25 -1.41
CA LEU A 41 -1.12 -5.31 -2.15
C LEU A 41 0.36 -4.99 -2.21
N LEU A 42 1.16 -5.70 -1.41
CA LEU A 42 2.55 -5.41 -1.13
C LEU A 42 3.49 -6.37 -1.83
N GLY A 43 4.64 -5.90 -2.27
CA GLY A 43 5.66 -6.74 -2.87
C GLY A 43 6.65 -5.96 -3.74
N PRO A 44 7.73 -6.61 -4.19
CA PRO A 44 8.76 -5.96 -4.99
C PRO A 44 8.26 -5.56 -6.39
N ASN A 45 9.06 -4.79 -7.10
CA ASN A 45 8.80 -4.46 -8.49
C ASN A 45 8.79 -5.75 -9.33
N GLY A 46 7.83 -5.86 -10.25
CA GLY A 46 7.65 -7.05 -11.07
C GLY A 46 6.92 -8.21 -10.38
N ALA A 47 6.46 -8.07 -9.14
CA ALA A 47 5.72 -9.12 -8.42
C ALA A 47 4.33 -9.43 -9.00
N GLY A 48 3.77 -8.56 -9.86
CA GLY A 48 2.44 -8.71 -10.45
C GLY A 48 1.37 -7.74 -9.90
N LYS A 49 1.73 -6.82 -9.00
CA LYS A 49 0.81 -5.85 -8.35
C LYS A 49 -0.05 -5.08 -9.36
N THR A 50 0.60 -4.29 -10.22
CA THR A 50 -0.07 -3.48 -11.26
C THR A 50 -0.87 -4.34 -12.24
N THR A 51 -0.39 -5.54 -12.56
CA THR A 51 -1.11 -6.50 -13.43
C THR A 51 -2.43 -6.93 -12.78
N LEU A 52 -2.40 -7.28 -11.50
CA LEU A 52 -3.59 -7.70 -10.75
C LEU A 52 -4.59 -6.55 -10.61
N LEU A 53 -4.12 -5.34 -10.25
CA LEU A 53 -4.95 -4.14 -10.20
C LEU A 53 -5.59 -3.83 -11.56
N SER A 54 -4.82 -3.95 -12.64
CA SER A 54 -5.33 -3.70 -13.99
C SER A 54 -6.45 -4.67 -14.39
N ILE A 55 -6.37 -5.94 -13.94
CA ILE A 55 -7.43 -6.92 -14.14
C ILE A 55 -8.67 -6.53 -13.34
N PHE A 56 -8.51 -6.18 -12.06
CA PHE A 56 -9.62 -5.73 -11.21
C PHE A 56 -10.29 -4.45 -11.76
N ALA A 57 -9.50 -3.54 -12.32
CA ALA A 57 -9.97 -2.31 -12.94
C ALA A 57 -10.53 -2.50 -14.36
N THR A 58 -10.63 -3.73 -14.86
CA THR A 58 -11.10 -4.06 -16.23
C THR A 58 -10.25 -3.48 -17.36
N LEU A 59 -8.97 -3.14 -17.08
CA LEU A 59 -8.02 -2.62 -18.05
C LEU A 59 -7.22 -3.75 -18.75
N LEU A 60 -7.20 -4.93 -18.13
CA LEU A 60 -6.51 -6.11 -18.62
C LEU A 60 -7.37 -7.35 -18.42
N THR A 61 -7.37 -8.28 -19.37
CA THR A 61 -8.05 -9.57 -19.25
C THR A 61 -7.13 -10.62 -18.65
N PRO A 62 -7.59 -11.44 -17.68
CA PRO A 62 -6.84 -12.61 -17.22
C PRO A 62 -6.76 -13.67 -18.33
N ASP A 63 -5.77 -14.55 -18.27
CA ASP A 63 -5.65 -15.67 -19.21
C ASP A 63 -6.47 -16.88 -18.72
N ALA A 64 -6.57 -17.04 -17.38
CA ALA A 64 -7.44 -18.04 -16.73
C ALA A 64 -7.86 -17.56 -15.33
N GLY A 65 -8.80 -18.29 -14.73
CA GLY A 65 -9.39 -17.94 -13.44
C GLY A 65 -10.65 -17.09 -13.59
N SER A 66 -11.21 -16.64 -12.48
CA SER A 66 -12.39 -15.78 -12.45
C SER A 66 -12.20 -14.62 -11.50
N VAL A 67 -12.76 -13.47 -11.86
CA VAL A 67 -12.72 -12.27 -11.02
C VAL A 67 -14.09 -11.61 -11.01
N THR A 68 -14.62 -11.36 -9.82
CA THR A 68 -15.77 -10.51 -9.61
C THR A 68 -15.39 -9.28 -8.79
N VAL A 69 -15.87 -8.13 -9.21
CA VAL A 69 -15.68 -6.85 -8.55
C VAL A 69 -17.05 -6.22 -8.29
N LEU A 70 -17.32 -5.79 -7.05
CA LEU A 70 -18.62 -5.26 -6.62
C LEU A 70 -19.80 -6.19 -6.96
N GLY A 71 -19.54 -7.50 -7.03
CA GLY A 71 -20.52 -8.54 -7.41
C GLY A 71 -20.74 -8.71 -8.91
N LEU A 72 -19.94 -8.04 -9.77
CA LEU A 72 -20.02 -8.09 -11.23
C LEU A 72 -18.77 -8.78 -11.81
N ASP A 73 -18.93 -9.52 -12.89
CA ASP A 73 -17.81 -10.18 -13.59
C ASP A 73 -16.99 -9.17 -14.39
N VAL A 74 -15.66 -9.20 -14.23
CA VAL A 74 -14.76 -8.22 -14.86
C VAL A 74 -14.71 -8.29 -16.38
N LEU A 75 -15.09 -9.42 -16.98
CA LEU A 75 -15.11 -9.61 -18.43
C LEU A 75 -16.48 -9.27 -19.03
N ARG A 76 -17.56 -9.77 -18.41
CA ARG A 76 -18.93 -9.64 -18.91
C ARG A 76 -19.51 -8.27 -18.61
N ASP A 77 -19.24 -7.73 -17.42
CA ASP A 77 -19.87 -6.52 -16.90
C ASP A 77 -18.92 -5.30 -16.87
N ALA A 78 -17.83 -5.33 -17.65
CA ALA A 78 -16.78 -4.32 -17.64
C ALA A 78 -17.31 -2.89 -17.79
N ALA A 79 -18.31 -2.66 -18.66
CA ALA A 79 -18.90 -1.33 -18.86
C ALA A 79 -19.66 -0.81 -17.62
N ALA A 80 -20.36 -1.68 -16.91
CA ALA A 80 -21.05 -1.35 -15.67
C ALA A 80 -20.03 -1.08 -14.54
N LEU A 81 -18.98 -1.90 -14.44
CA LEU A 81 -17.91 -1.74 -13.47
C LEU A 81 -17.18 -0.41 -13.61
N ARG A 82 -16.81 0.00 -14.83
CA ARG A 82 -16.09 1.26 -15.09
C ARG A 82 -16.85 2.51 -14.64
N ARG A 83 -18.14 2.43 -14.43
CA ARG A 83 -18.94 3.52 -13.87
C ARG A 83 -18.85 3.59 -12.35
N ARG A 84 -18.54 2.47 -11.68
CA ARG A 84 -18.54 2.31 -10.23
C ARG A 84 -17.15 2.22 -9.61
N LEU A 85 -16.12 2.13 -10.43
CA LEU A 85 -14.73 2.08 -10.00
C LEU A 85 -13.88 3.11 -10.75
N ASN A 86 -12.71 3.41 -10.22
CA ASN A 86 -11.70 4.20 -10.92
C ASN A 86 -10.30 3.78 -10.45
N MET A 87 -9.28 4.25 -11.17
CA MET A 87 -7.88 3.97 -10.88
C MET A 87 -7.01 5.22 -11.03
N ALA A 88 -6.09 5.43 -10.10
CA ALA A 88 -5.00 6.37 -10.20
C ALA A 88 -3.67 5.63 -10.22
N SER A 89 -2.76 6.04 -11.10
CA SER A 89 -1.38 5.55 -11.18
C SER A 89 -0.45 6.46 -10.40
N GLY A 90 0.57 5.90 -9.77
CA GLY A 90 1.65 6.64 -9.11
C GLY A 90 2.50 7.50 -10.04
N ARG A 91 2.39 7.27 -11.36
CA ARG A 91 3.02 8.11 -12.39
C ARG A 91 1.95 8.69 -13.31
N PRO A 92 1.18 9.68 -12.84
CA PRO A 92 0.12 10.26 -13.64
C PRO A 92 0.70 11.01 -14.83
N SER A 93 0.10 10.80 -16.00
CA SER A 93 0.44 11.54 -17.22
C SER A 93 -0.83 12.13 -17.82
N PHE A 94 -0.88 13.44 -17.89
CA PHE A 94 -1.96 14.20 -18.51
C PHE A 94 -1.39 15.09 -19.62
N LEU A 95 -2.28 15.64 -20.46
CA LEU A 95 -1.87 16.64 -21.44
C LEU A 95 -1.22 17.84 -20.73
N TRP A 96 0.04 18.07 -21.00
CA TRP A 96 0.92 19.01 -20.32
C TRP A 96 0.40 20.46 -20.34
N SER A 97 -0.37 20.85 -21.37
CA SER A 97 -0.92 22.18 -21.55
C SER A 97 -2.26 22.43 -20.83
N LEU A 98 -2.95 21.37 -20.39
CA LEU A 98 -4.22 21.52 -19.69
C LEU A 98 -4.03 22.03 -18.27
N ARG A 99 -4.94 22.90 -17.82
CA ARG A 99 -5.00 23.37 -16.45
C ARG A 99 -5.65 22.32 -15.55
N VAL A 100 -5.35 22.37 -14.26
CA VAL A 100 -5.91 21.43 -13.26
C VAL A 100 -7.43 21.29 -13.38
N GLY A 101 -8.15 22.43 -13.39
CA GLY A 101 -9.62 22.40 -13.50
C GLY A 101 -10.12 21.83 -14.82
N GLU A 102 -9.37 22.03 -15.91
CA GLU A 102 -9.70 21.51 -17.24
C GLU A 102 -9.50 19.99 -17.31
N ILE A 103 -8.44 19.45 -16.67
CA ILE A 103 -8.20 18.00 -16.57
C ILE A 103 -9.39 17.35 -15.85
N ILE A 104 -9.76 17.82 -14.68
CA ILE A 104 -10.87 17.24 -13.92
C ILE A 104 -12.18 17.35 -14.71
N ALA A 105 -12.43 18.49 -15.35
CA ALA A 105 -13.61 18.70 -16.19
C ALA A 105 -13.63 17.78 -17.42
N PHE A 106 -12.49 17.54 -18.06
CA PHE A 106 -12.36 16.65 -19.20
C PHE A 106 -12.80 15.22 -18.82
N TYR A 107 -12.25 14.69 -17.73
CA TYR A 107 -12.62 13.36 -17.26
C TYR A 107 -14.09 13.31 -16.78
N GLY A 108 -14.60 14.38 -16.16
CA GLY A 108 -16.02 14.47 -15.81
C GLY A 108 -16.93 14.33 -17.01
N ARG A 109 -16.59 14.94 -18.14
CA ARG A 109 -17.34 14.78 -19.39
C ARG A 109 -17.28 13.36 -19.94
N LEU A 110 -16.15 12.67 -19.84
CA LEU A 110 -16.02 11.27 -20.25
C LEU A 110 -16.96 10.34 -19.45
N TYR A 111 -17.23 10.71 -18.18
CA TYR A 111 -18.22 10.00 -17.34
C TYR A 111 -19.66 10.55 -17.46
N GLY A 112 -19.92 11.42 -18.45
CA GLY A 112 -21.25 11.93 -18.76
C GLY A 112 -21.70 13.12 -17.92
N LEU A 113 -20.82 13.77 -17.17
CA LEU A 113 -21.16 14.99 -16.42
C LEU A 113 -21.15 16.20 -17.35
N HIS A 114 -22.22 17.02 -17.28
CA HIS A 114 -22.36 18.23 -18.09
C HIS A 114 -22.92 19.41 -17.28
N GLY A 115 -22.77 20.61 -17.83
CA GLY A 115 -23.41 21.83 -17.31
C GLY A 115 -23.09 22.14 -15.84
N ALA A 116 -24.12 22.36 -15.05
CA ALA A 116 -23.98 22.70 -13.64
C ALA A 116 -23.46 21.54 -12.78
N ALA A 117 -23.83 20.28 -13.11
CA ALA A 117 -23.34 19.11 -12.39
C ALA A 117 -21.83 18.95 -12.54
N LEU A 118 -21.30 19.13 -13.76
CA LEU A 118 -19.86 19.09 -14.00
C LEU A 118 -19.12 20.18 -13.21
N ARG A 119 -19.62 21.42 -13.24
CA ARG A 119 -19.02 22.53 -12.50
C ARG A 119 -18.95 22.25 -11.00
N ARG A 120 -20.07 21.85 -10.40
CA ARG A 120 -20.12 21.47 -8.97
C ARG A 120 -19.12 20.36 -8.63
N ARG A 121 -19.05 19.31 -9.46
CA ARG A 121 -18.11 18.20 -9.23
C ARG A 121 -16.66 18.63 -9.32
N VAL A 122 -16.30 19.48 -10.30
CA VAL A 122 -14.95 20.05 -10.40
C VAL A 122 -14.61 20.90 -9.17
N ASP A 123 -15.53 21.75 -8.72
CA ASP A 123 -15.32 22.61 -7.55
C ASP A 123 -15.13 21.76 -6.29
N GLU A 124 -15.96 20.75 -6.09
CA GLU A 124 -15.84 19.79 -4.98
C GLU A 124 -14.48 19.11 -4.96
N LEU A 125 -14.04 18.55 -6.09
CA LEU A 125 -12.78 17.79 -6.17
C LEU A 125 -11.55 18.68 -6.04
N VAL A 126 -11.62 19.90 -6.57
CA VAL A 126 -10.57 20.91 -6.39
C VAL A 126 -10.41 21.29 -4.92
N GLN A 127 -11.50 21.41 -4.17
CA GLN A 127 -11.46 21.66 -2.73
C GLN A 127 -10.99 20.41 -1.97
N LEU A 128 -11.57 19.25 -2.24
CA LEU A 128 -11.25 17.99 -1.57
C LEU A 128 -9.76 17.63 -1.65
N CYS A 129 -9.14 17.84 -2.81
CA CYS A 129 -7.73 17.54 -3.06
C CYS A 129 -6.81 18.77 -2.82
N GLU A 130 -7.31 19.86 -2.22
CA GLU A 130 -6.55 21.09 -1.93
C GLU A 130 -5.86 21.68 -3.18
N LEU A 131 -6.55 21.66 -4.30
CA LEU A 131 -6.07 22.17 -5.60
C LEU A 131 -6.59 23.57 -5.93
N ALA A 132 -7.33 24.22 -5.02
CA ALA A 132 -7.96 25.52 -5.27
C ALA A 132 -6.99 26.61 -5.74
N PRO A 133 -5.80 26.80 -5.13
CA PRO A 133 -4.81 27.77 -5.58
C PRO A 133 -4.25 27.46 -6.97
N TYR A 134 -4.26 26.17 -7.36
CA TYR A 134 -3.64 25.65 -8.58
C TYR A 134 -4.65 25.40 -9.71
N ARG A 135 -5.94 25.69 -9.50
CA ARG A 135 -7.03 25.39 -10.45
C ARG A 135 -6.74 25.81 -11.90
N ARG A 136 -6.08 26.98 -12.05
CA ARG A 136 -5.78 27.59 -13.35
C ARG A 136 -4.33 27.35 -13.82
N VAL A 137 -3.53 26.66 -13.02
CA VAL A 137 -2.14 26.37 -13.32
C VAL A 137 -2.06 25.22 -14.34
N PRO A 138 -1.23 25.32 -15.40
CA PRO A 138 -0.98 24.23 -16.32
C PRO A 138 -0.35 23.03 -15.63
N TYR A 139 -0.68 21.81 -16.09
CA TYR A 139 -0.16 20.57 -15.50
C TYR A 139 1.39 20.48 -15.55
N SER A 140 2.00 21.03 -16.59
CA SER A 140 3.46 21.07 -16.74
C SER A 140 4.18 21.80 -15.60
N GLU A 141 3.55 22.80 -15.01
CA GLU A 141 4.13 23.66 -13.96
C GLU A 141 3.93 23.12 -12.55
N LEU A 142 3.22 21.99 -12.40
CA LEU A 142 2.94 21.40 -11.09
C LEU A 142 4.13 20.59 -10.57
N SER A 143 4.35 20.64 -9.26
CA SER A 143 5.23 19.71 -8.55
C SER A 143 4.70 18.28 -8.64
N THR A 144 5.56 17.28 -8.38
CA THR A 144 5.16 15.87 -8.40
C THR A 144 3.99 15.58 -7.45
N GLY A 145 4.01 16.14 -6.24
CA GLY A 145 2.92 15.99 -5.28
C GLY A 145 1.60 16.62 -5.74
N LEU A 146 1.64 17.78 -6.39
CA LEU A 146 0.44 18.38 -6.97
C LEU A 146 -0.09 17.55 -8.15
N LYS A 147 0.79 17.00 -8.98
CA LYS A 147 0.41 16.06 -10.05
C LYS A 147 -0.32 14.82 -9.49
N GLN A 148 0.15 14.31 -8.35
CA GLN A 148 -0.49 13.18 -7.68
C GLN A 148 -1.88 13.54 -7.13
N ARG A 149 -2.05 14.74 -6.54
CA ARG A 149 -3.36 15.22 -6.11
C ARG A 149 -4.33 15.40 -7.29
N VAL A 150 -3.85 15.85 -8.44
CA VAL A 150 -4.66 15.91 -9.68
C VAL A 150 -5.09 14.52 -10.14
N ALA A 151 -4.20 13.52 -10.06
CA ALA A 151 -4.54 12.13 -10.37
C ALA A 151 -5.59 11.57 -9.41
N LEU A 152 -5.48 11.87 -8.12
CA LEU A 152 -6.48 11.51 -7.13
C LEU A 152 -7.82 12.19 -7.41
N ALA A 153 -7.83 13.51 -7.66
CA ALA A 153 -9.05 14.23 -8.03
C ALA A 153 -9.73 13.66 -9.28
N LYS A 154 -8.93 13.34 -10.31
CA LYS A 154 -9.41 12.68 -11.54
C LYS A 154 -10.04 11.32 -11.22
N SER A 155 -9.43 10.53 -10.37
CA SER A 155 -9.91 9.19 -10.02
C SER A 155 -11.20 9.18 -9.18
N LEU A 156 -11.57 10.32 -8.62
CA LEU A 156 -12.80 10.51 -7.87
C LEU A 156 -13.95 11.10 -8.70
N VAL A 157 -13.72 11.44 -9.96
CA VAL A 157 -14.66 12.23 -10.75
C VAL A 157 -16.03 11.58 -10.95
N ASN A 158 -16.07 10.25 -11.08
CA ASN A 158 -17.28 9.45 -11.24
C ASN A 158 -17.89 8.94 -9.92
N ASP A 159 -17.44 9.46 -8.78
CA ASP A 159 -17.86 9.04 -7.43
C ASP A 159 -17.79 7.51 -7.22
N PRO A 160 -16.60 6.90 -7.34
CA PRO A 160 -16.47 5.45 -7.35
C PRO A 160 -16.76 4.83 -5.99
N GLU A 161 -17.35 3.60 -6.00
CA GLU A 161 -17.50 2.76 -4.81
C GLU A 161 -16.18 2.05 -4.46
N LEU A 162 -15.32 1.83 -5.47
CA LEU A 162 -14.03 1.17 -5.35
C LEU A 162 -12.95 1.97 -6.08
N LEU A 163 -11.90 2.32 -5.37
CA LEU A 163 -10.77 3.08 -5.88
C LEU A 163 -9.50 2.24 -5.87
N PHE A 164 -8.84 2.15 -7.01
CA PHE A 164 -7.51 1.54 -7.14
C PHE A 164 -6.44 2.62 -7.17
N LEU A 165 -5.39 2.44 -6.35
CA LEU A 165 -4.25 3.35 -6.27
C LEU A 165 -2.96 2.54 -6.51
N ASP A 166 -2.35 2.72 -7.67
CA ASP A 166 -1.12 2.02 -8.01
C ASP A 166 0.09 2.88 -7.62
N GLU A 167 0.76 2.52 -6.51
CA GLU A 167 1.93 3.23 -5.96
C GLU A 167 1.65 4.74 -5.69
N PRO A 168 0.64 5.12 -4.88
CA PRO A 168 0.14 6.50 -4.79
C PRO A 168 1.16 7.52 -4.24
N THR A 169 2.19 7.08 -3.53
CA THR A 169 3.22 7.94 -2.93
C THR A 169 4.59 7.82 -3.60
N LEU A 170 4.67 7.07 -4.71
CA LEU A 170 5.93 6.82 -5.40
C LEU A 170 6.62 8.12 -5.85
N GLY A 171 7.87 8.33 -5.38
CA GLY A 171 8.68 9.47 -5.77
C GLY A 171 8.24 10.80 -5.19
N LEU A 172 7.44 10.78 -4.13
CA LEU A 172 7.06 11.96 -3.35
C LEU A 172 8.02 12.16 -2.17
N ASP A 173 8.21 13.43 -1.81
CA ASP A 173 8.88 13.81 -0.58
C ASP A 173 8.10 13.29 0.65
N PRO A 174 8.76 13.02 1.79
CA PRO A 174 8.13 12.42 2.97
C PRO A 174 6.89 13.19 3.46
N ASP A 175 6.97 14.52 3.56
CA ASP A 175 5.86 15.37 4.00
C ASP A 175 4.67 15.37 3.03
N VAL A 176 4.95 15.29 1.73
CA VAL A 176 3.90 15.17 0.69
C VAL A 176 3.25 13.79 0.74
N SER A 177 4.04 12.74 0.98
CA SER A 177 3.54 11.36 1.13
C SER A 177 2.57 11.25 2.32
N VAL A 178 2.90 11.88 3.47
CA VAL A 178 1.98 11.95 4.64
C VAL A 178 0.64 12.55 4.25
N ARG A 179 0.63 13.70 3.56
CA ARG A 179 -0.62 14.36 3.13
C ARG A 179 -1.45 13.50 2.18
N VAL A 180 -0.80 12.79 1.24
CA VAL A 180 -1.51 11.88 0.33
C VAL A 180 -2.16 10.73 1.11
N ARG A 181 -1.45 10.14 2.09
CA ARG A 181 -2.00 9.09 2.96
C ARG A 181 -3.19 9.59 3.77
N GLU A 182 -3.10 10.80 4.36
CA GLU A 182 -4.21 11.43 5.07
C GLU A 182 -5.45 11.62 4.20
N HIS A 183 -5.28 12.03 2.93
CA HIS A 183 -6.38 12.14 1.96
C HIS A 183 -7.02 10.78 1.68
N ILE A 184 -6.21 9.73 1.49
CA ILE A 184 -6.70 8.36 1.26
C ILE A 184 -7.49 7.86 2.48
N ALA A 185 -6.94 8.03 3.69
CA ALA A 185 -7.61 7.64 4.94
C ALA A 185 -8.92 8.40 5.16
N ARG A 186 -8.96 9.68 4.81
CA ARG A 186 -10.16 10.52 4.87
C ARG A 186 -11.27 10.03 3.92
N LEU A 187 -10.92 9.66 2.69
CA LEU A 187 -11.89 9.10 1.73
C LEU A 187 -12.57 7.84 2.28
N ARG A 188 -11.81 6.94 2.89
CA ARG A 188 -12.35 5.74 3.53
C ARG A 188 -13.28 6.09 4.70
N ARG A 189 -12.87 6.98 5.62
CA ARG A 189 -13.64 7.34 6.81
C ARG A 189 -14.94 8.08 6.49
N GLU A 190 -14.87 9.06 5.58
CA GLU A 190 -16.00 9.96 5.33
C GLU A 190 -16.98 9.41 4.32
N ARG A 191 -16.52 8.58 3.37
CA ARG A 191 -17.35 8.07 2.26
C ARG A 191 -17.61 6.57 2.34
N GLY A 192 -17.03 5.85 3.29
CA GLY A 192 -17.13 4.39 3.34
C GLY A 192 -16.54 3.70 2.10
N MET A 193 -15.63 4.38 1.39
CA MET A 193 -15.05 3.92 0.13
C MET A 193 -14.18 2.70 0.35
N THR A 194 -14.25 1.72 -0.55
CA THR A 194 -13.27 0.65 -0.62
C THR A 194 -12.07 1.12 -1.42
N ILE A 195 -10.86 0.97 -0.89
CA ILE A 195 -9.62 1.38 -1.55
C ILE A 195 -8.68 0.18 -1.61
N VAL A 196 -8.16 -0.11 -2.79
CA VAL A 196 -7.09 -1.11 -2.96
C VAL A 196 -5.87 -0.39 -3.49
N LEU A 197 -4.80 -0.42 -2.72
CA LEU A 197 -3.55 0.22 -3.12
C LEU A 197 -2.43 -0.79 -3.30
N THR A 198 -1.49 -0.46 -4.19
CA THR A 198 -0.21 -1.17 -4.26
C THR A 198 0.88 -0.27 -3.70
N THR A 199 1.82 -0.87 -3.02
CA THR A 199 3.05 -0.20 -2.61
C THR A 199 4.17 -1.22 -2.41
N HIS A 200 5.40 -0.76 -2.48
CA HIS A 200 6.57 -1.50 -2.01
C HIS A 200 7.13 -0.88 -0.72
N TYR A 201 6.56 0.22 -0.24
CA TYR A 201 6.87 0.83 1.04
C TYR A 201 6.03 0.19 2.15
N MET A 202 6.62 -0.75 2.89
CA MET A 202 5.92 -1.55 3.90
C MET A 202 5.37 -0.69 5.04
N ARG A 203 6.11 0.35 5.44
CA ARG A 203 5.69 1.31 6.46
C ARG A 203 4.41 2.06 6.06
N GLU A 204 4.27 2.44 4.79
CA GLU A 204 3.04 3.06 4.30
C GLU A 204 1.82 2.16 4.48
N ALA A 205 1.99 0.87 4.17
CA ALA A 205 0.93 -0.10 4.32
C ALA A 205 0.58 -0.38 5.79
N ASP A 206 1.58 -0.40 6.66
CA ASP A 206 1.42 -0.57 8.10
C ASP A 206 0.58 0.57 8.73
N GLU A 207 0.80 1.81 8.27
CA GLU A 207 0.10 3.00 8.75
C GLU A 207 -1.30 3.18 8.16
N LEU A 208 -1.55 2.68 6.94
CA LEU A 208 -2.74 3.05 6.16
C LEU A 208 -3.73 1.90 5.94
N CYS A 209 -3.25 0.65 5.85
CA CYS A 209 -4.10 -0.46 5.41
C CYS A 209 -4.77 -1.19 6.59
N ASP A 210 -6.05 -1.51 6.43
CA ASP A 210 -6.78 -2.36 7.37
C ASP A 210 -6.33 -3.83 7.23
N GLU A 211 -6.10 -4.30 5.99
CA GLU A 211 -5.50 -5.60 5.66
C GLU A 211 -4.50 -5.46 4.53
N VAL A 212 -3.55 -6.38 4.48
CA VAL A 212 -2.55 -6.45 3.41
C VAL A 212 -2.40 -7.86 2.88
N ALA A 213 -1.96 -7.98 1.62
CA ALA A 213 -1.49 -9.24 1.04
C ALA A 213 -0.09 -9.04 0.45
N PHE A 214 0.82 -9.95 0.77
CA PHE A 214 2.14 -10.01 0.14
C PHE A 214 2.08 -10.81 -1.15
N ILE A 215 2.56 -10.21 -2.24
CA ILE A 215 2.68 -10.87 -3.54
C ILE A 215 4.14 -10.94 -3.98
N LYS A 216 4.58 -12.12 -4.43
CA LYS A 216 5.91 -12.37 -5.02
C LYS A 216 5.78 -13.33 -6.18
N ALA A 217 6.43 -13.02 -7.29
CA ALA A 217 6.42 -13.86 -8.51
C ALA A 217 4.99 -14.28 -8.95
N GLY A 218 4.03 -13.37 -8.85
CA GLY A 218 2.64 -13.61 -9.24
C GLY A 218 1.84 -14.51 -8.30
N ARG A 219 2.28 -14.73 -7.06
CA ARG A 219 1.59 -15.54 -6.04
C ARG A 219 1.40 -14.76 -4.75
N ILE A 220 0.27 -14.96 -4.09
CA ILE A 220 0.06 -14.45 -2.73
C ILE A 220 0.83 -15.35 -1.76
N LEU A 221 1.71 -14.75 -0.96
CA LEU A 221 2.50 -15.45 0.06
C LEU A 221 1.76 -15.52 1.41
N ALA A 222 1.20 -14.38 1.83
CA ALA A 222 0.45 -14.26 3.07
C ALA A 222 -0.56 -13.13 2.96
N ARG A 223 -1.58 -13.16 3.83
CA ARG A 223 -2.61 -12.14 3.96
C ARG A 223 -3.07 -12.05 5.41
N GLY A 224 -3.37 -10.83 5.86
CA GLY A 224 -3.91 -10.54 7.18
C GLY A 224 -3.85 -9.04 7.49
N THR A 225 -4.23 -8.66 8.70
CA THR A 225 -3.93 -7.32 9.21
C THR A 225 -2.42 -7.17 9.39
N PRO A 226 -1.86 -5.95 9.33
CA PRO A 226 -0.44 -5.72 9.63
C PRO A 226 0.02 -6.37 10.93
N GLY A 227 -0.76 -6.19 12.01
CA GLY A 227 -0.45 -6.78 13.31
C GLY A 227 -0.52 -8.31 13.35
N GLU A 228 -1.46 -8.95 12.62
CA GLU A 228 -1.51 -10.42 12.51
C GLU A 228 -0.28 -10.97 11.80
N LEU A 229 0.12 -10.34 10.69
CA LEU A 229 1.27 -10.78 9.91
C LEU A 229 2.58 -10.66 10.70
N LYS A 230 2.73 -9.57 11.47
CA LYS A 230 3.88 -9.39 12.38
C LYS A 230 3.95 -10.48 13.44
N ARG A 231 2.80 -10.90 14.00
CA ARG A 231 2.75 -11.96 15.02
C ARG A 231 2.90 -13.38 14.46
N GLN A 232 2.43 -13.65 13.22
CA GLN A 232 2.52 -14.98 12.60
C GLN A 232 3.97 -15.44 12.38
N ILE A 233 4.84 -14.51 12.07
CA ILE A 233 6.25 -14.80 11.91
C ILE A 233 6.88 -14.50 13.27
N ARG A 234 7.36 -15.55 13.94
CA ARG A 234 8.08 -15.45 15.22
C ARG A 234 9.43 -14.75 15.04
N LEU A 235 9.41 -13.56 14.46
CA LEU A 235 10.62 -12.72 14.37
C LEU A 235 11.06 -12.24 15.75
N GLY A 236 10.16 -12.33 16.74
CA GLY A 236 10.37 -11.73 18.04
C GLY A 236 10.20 -10.22 18.01
N GLU A 237 10.11 -9.62 19.17
CA GLU A 237 10.10 -8.17 19.36
C GLU A 237 11.55 -7.72 19.65
N VAL A 238 11.92 -6.53 19.23
CA VAL A 238 13.27 -6.01 19.47
C VAL A 238 13.26 -5.09 20.67
N ILE A 239 14.05 -5.42 21.69
CA ILE A 239 14.38 -4.53 22.80
C ILE A 239 15.79 -3.99 22.55
N ALA A 240 15.88 -2.69 22.28
CA ALA A 240 17.13 -1.99 22.07
C ALA A 240 17.52 -1.27 23.36
N PHE A 241 18.72 -1.54 23.86
CA PHE A 241 19.28 -0.94 25.05
C PHE A 241 20.48 -0.06 24.71
N LYS A 242 20.56 1.13 25.30
CA LYS A 242 21.79 1.93 25.36
C LYS A 242 22.44 1.69 26.70
N LEU A 243 23.50 0.87 26.70
CA LEU A 243 24.16 0.37 27.93
C LEU A 243 25.51 1.04 28.19
N ASP A 244 25.90 1.02 29.46
CA ASP A 244 27.22 1.40 29.92
C ASP A 244 27.68 0.39 31.01
N PRO A 245 28.69 -0.50 30.76
CA PRO A 245 29.43 -0.64 29.50
C PRO A 245 28.53 -1.20 28.35
N GLN A 246 28.92 -0.91 27.11
CA GLN A 246 28.17 -1.34 25.93
C GLN A 246 28.22 -2.86 25.67
N ALA A 247 29.28 -3.53 26.07
CA ALA A 247 29.46 -4.96 25.83
C ALA A 247 28.86 -5.80 26.99
N VAL A 248 27.77 -6.46 26.72
CA VAL A 248 27.08 -7.36 27.66
C VAL A 248 26.81 -8.70 26.97
N PRO A 249 27.85 -9.55 26.78
CA PRO A 249 27.73 -10.77 25.94
C PRO A 249 26.69 -11.76 26.43
N TRP A 250 26.45 -11.85 27.74
CA TRP A 250 25.49 -12.79 28.35
C TRP A 250 24.01 -12.49 27.99
N LEU A 251 23.71 -11.26 27.50
CA LEU A 251 22.36 -10.94 27.04
C LEU A 251 21.88 -11.86 25.92
N ALA A 252 22.80 -12.32 25.08
CA ALA A 252 22.48 -13.25 23.99
C ALA A 252 22.05 -14.65 24.49
N GLU A 253 22.42 -15.00 25.71
CA GLU A 253 22.11 -16.28 26.35
C GLU A 253 20.95 -16.18 27.34
N ALA A 254 20.39 -14.97 27.51
CA ALA A 254 19.31 -14.74 28.47
C ALA A 254 18.01 -15.46 28.03
N PRO A 255 17.21 -15.96 29.01
CA PRO A 255 15.96 -16.66 28.70
C PRO A 255 15.00 -15.83 27.86
N GLY A 256 14.51 -16.40 26.75
CA GLY A 256 13.58 -15.75 25.82
C GLY A 256 14.22 -14.77 24.85
N VAL A 257 15.55 -14.61 24.90
CA VAL A 257 16.31 -13.89 23.88
C VAL A 257 16.63 -14.83 22.73
N LEU A 258 16.18 -14.47 21.53
CA LEU A 258 16.38 -15.25 20.31
C LEU A 258 17.68 -14.85 19.59
N ARG A 259 18.05 -13.58 19.68
CA ARG A 259 19.25 -13.01 19.06
C ARG A 259 19.61 -11.69 19.73
N CYS A 260 20.91 -11.41 19.88
CA CYS A 260 21.40 -10.08 20.18
C CYS A 260 22.38 -9.62 19.11
N ALA A 261 22.36 -8.32 18.80
CA ALA A 261 23.30 -7.65 17.90
C ALA A 261 23.68 -6.30 18.50
N GLN A 262 24.86 -5.79 18.14
CA GLN A 262 25.29 -4.46 18.52
C GLN A 262 25.35 -3.59 17.26
N ALA A 263 24.63 -2.46 17.26
CA ALA A 263 24.58 -1.52 16.15
C ALA A 263 24.51 -0.08 16.70
N ASP A 264 25.31 0.82 16.15
CA ASP A 264 25.30 2.27 16.42
C ASP A 264 25.26 2.67 17.90
N GLY A 265 25.96 1.90 18.75
CA GLY A 265 26.00 2.13 20.19
C GLY A 265 24.81 1.62 20.99
N TRP A 266 23.94 0.83 20.35
CA TRP A 266 22.85 0.10 20.96
C TRP A 266 23.11 -1.40 21.01
N VAL A 267 22.56 -2.08 21.99
CA VAL A 267 22.46 -3.54 22.06
C VAL A 267 21.02 -3.90 21.74
N GLU A 268 20.79 -4.49 20.58
CA GLU A 268 19.46 -4.89 20.11
C GLU A 268 19.27 -6.38 20.39
N CYS A 269 18.32 -6.70 21.28
CA CYS A 269 17.95 -8.07 21.60
C CYS A 269 16.58 -8.39 21.01
N THR A 270 16.52 -9.34 20.09
CA THR A 270 15.27 -9.92 19.63
C THR A 270 14.77 -10.92 20.67
N VAL A 271 13.57 -10.76 21.19
CA VAL A 271 12.97 -11.56 22.27
C VAL A 271 11.66 -12.19 21.82
N ASP A 272 11.24 -13.25 22.50
CA ASP A 272 9.97 -13.93 22.23
C ASP A 272 8.74 -13.06 22.53
N GLU A 273 8.78 -12.26 23.62
CA GLU A 273 7.69 -11.44 24.11
C GLU A 273 8.27 -10.26 24.93
N ALA A 274 8.27 -9.05 24.35
CA ALA A 274 8.95 -7.90 24.96
C ALA A 274 8.35 -7.47 26.30
N GLU A 275 7.02 -7.50 26.45
CA GLU A 275 6.35 -7.14 27.70
C GLU A 275 6.82 -7.99 28.87
N LYS A 276 7.08 -9.27 28.63
CA LYS A 276 7.58 -10.21 29.63
C LYS A 276 9.08 -10.08 29.83
N ARG A 277 9.85 -9.99 28.72
CA ARG A 277 11.32 -10.04 28.78
C ARG A 277 11.95 -8.73 29.20
N LEU A 278 11.36 -7.58 28.89
CA LEU A 278 11.93 -6.29 29.27
C LEU A 278 12.14 -6.16 30.79
N PRO A 279 11.16 -6.45 31.67
CA PRO A 279 11.40 -6.38 33.13
C PRO A 279 12.44 -7.40 33.62
N GLU A 280 12.53 -8.57 32.99
CA GLU A 280 13.51 -9.61 33.33
C GLU A 280 14.92 -9.16 32.98
N LEU A 281 15.13 -8.66 31.77
CA LEU A 281 16.42 -8.18 31.27
C LEU A 281 16.89 -6.94 32.04
N LEU A 282 15.99 -6.00 32.36
CA LEU A 282 16.35 -4.82 33.17
C LEU A 282 16.84 -5.21 34.57
N ARG A 283 16.18 -6.19 35.22
CA ARG A 283 16.62 -6.71 36.52
C ARG A 283 17.97 -7.38 36.44
N ALA A 284 18.21 -8.18 35.42
CA ALA A 284 19.48 -8.84 35.20
C ALA A 284 20.63 -7.84 34.92
N LEU A 285 20.38 -6.84 34.06
CA LEU A 285 21.35 -5.77 33.79
C LEU A 285 21.71 -5.00 35.07
N HIS A 286 20.71 -4.67 35.88
CA HIS A 286 20.94 -3.97 37.14
C HIS A 286 21.75 -4.83 38.14
N ALA A 287 21.48 -6.13 38.25
CA ALA A 287 22.19 -7.06 39.13
C ALA A 287 23.67 -7.18 38.75
N GLU A 288 24.00 -7.09 37.48
CA GLU A 288 25.38 -7.11 36.94
C GLU A 288 26.06 -5.70 36.98
N GLY A 289 25.40 -4.70 37.57
CA GLY A 289 25.93 -3.34 37.67
C GLY A 289 25.97 -2.56 36.35
N VAL A 290 25.25 -3.00 35.34
CA VAL A 290 25.16 -2.33 34.02
C VAL A 290 24.18 -1.19 34.11
N VAL A 291 24.60 0.00 33.69
CA VAL A 291 23.73 1.18 33.65
C VAL A 291 22.96 1.22 32.32
N VAL A 292 21.64 1.17 32.40
CA VAL A 292 20.75 1.36 31.24
C VAL A 292 20.48 2.85 31.07
N ARG A 293 21.02 3.44 30.00
CA ARG A 293 20.85 4.87 29.70
C ARG A 293 19.56 5.16 28.93
N ASN A 294 19.16 4.24 28.06
CA ASN A 294 17.90 4.31 27.30
C ASN A 294 17.44 2.89 26.96
N VAL A 295 16.15 2.74 26.74
CA VAL A 295 15.52 1.52 26.24
C VAL A 295 14.41 1.86 25.26
N GLU A 296 14.38 1.14 24.13
CA GLU A 296 13.34 1.23 23.12
C GLU A 296 12.83 -0.16 22.84
N VAL A 297 11.49 -0.30 22.77
CA VAL A 297 10.86 -1.53 22.32
C VAL A 297 10.29 -1.29 20.93
N ARG A 298 10.67 -2.15 19.98
CA ARG A 298 10.22 -2.07 18.60
C ARG A 298 9.53 -3.38 18.22
N GLU A 299 8.33 -3.28 17.69
CA GLU A 299 7.71 -4.40 16.99
C GLU A 299 8.41 -4.64 15.65
N PRO A 300 8.40 -5.89 15.13
CA PRO A 300 8.88 -6.18 13.78
C PRO A 300 8.19 -5.30 12.74
N GLU A 301 8.94 -4.82 11.76
CA GLU A 301 8.35 -4.10 10.63
C GLU A 301 7.79 -5.09 9.59
N LEU A 302 6.78 -4.68 8.83
CA LEU A 302 6.24 -5.51 7.73
C LEU A 302 7.31 -5.89 6.69
N GLU A 303 8.39 -5.12 6.60
CA GLU A 303 9.52 -5.39 5.71
C GLU A 303 10.28 -6.65 6.14
N GLU A 304 10.51 -6.82 7.44
CA GLU A 304 11.15 -8.00 8.01
C GLU A 304 10.26 -9.25 7.82
N VAL A 305 8.95 -9.08 8.03
CA VAL A 305 7.93 -10.10 7.77
C VAL A 305 7.99 -10.56 6.29
N PHE A 306 8.03 -9.61 5.37
CA PHE A 306 8.10 -9.92 3.94
C PHE A 306 9.41 -10.64 3.57
N VAL A 307 10.55 -10.21 4.11
CA VAL A 307 11.85 -10.85 3.85
C VAL A 307 11.83 -12.31 4.29
N GLU A 308 11.26 -12.61 5.46
CA GLU A 308 11.18 -13.98 5.98
C GLU A 308 10.25 -14.85 5.14
N LEU A 309 9.05 -14.36 4.77
CA LEU A 309 8.11 -15.07 3.89
C LEU A 309 8.65 -15.28 2.47
N ALA A 310 9.59 -14.45 2.07
CA ALA A 310 10.12 -14.47 0.71
C ALA A 310 11.37 -15.34 0.53
N ARG A 311 11.93 -15.90 1.63
CA ARG A 311 13.02 -16.89 1.61
C ARG A 311 12.50 -18.23 1.11
#